data_ecd68a9e9eb76f842fa6613f96b85cce
#
_entry.id   ecd68a9e9eb76f842fa6613f96b85cce
#
_cell.length_a   1.000
_cell.length_b   1.000
_cell.length_c   1.000
_cell.angle_alpha   90.00
_cell.angle_beta   90.00
_cell.angle_gamma   90.00
#
_symmetry.space_group_name_H-M   'P 1'
#
loop_
_entity.id
_entity.type
_entity.pdbx_description
1 polymer ?
#
loop_
_entity_poly.entity_id
_entity_poly.type
_entity_poly.pdbx_seq_one_letter_code
_entity_poly.pdbx_strand_id
1 'polypeptide(L)'
;PLSQGDFVMSKMAADEQHGGNTLRKIVDYFSHLAVVPTYYEYIKNNDKDFASTPYLQKLSWLADDKETVYDPGCDDVIRVAFMHKLKRAKLANLVQLLIGRDFETREFKEEIVEDTFNKMYEGVLNVISQHNFTQFMIAIKSAGFISNKMVTSNMALDFAYTIHLLLQESNVPVAERKRIVQKWYVLSVLTGRYSS
;
A
#
# COMPACT_ATOMS: atom_id res chain seq x y z
N PRO A 1 21.10 -7.88 -5.47
CA PRO A 1 19.92 -8.65 -5.90
C PRO A 1 18.70 -7.75 -5.77
N LEU A 2 17.84 -7.74 -6.80
CA LEU A 2 16.57 -7.00 -6.78
C LEU A 2 15.68 -7.57 -5.67
N SER A 3 14.97 -6.69 -4.94
CA SER A 3 13.94 -7.10 -3.98
C SER A 3 12.75 -7.74 -4.71
N GLN A 4 11.89 -8.45 -3.97
CA GLN A 4 10.64 -8.96 -4.56
C GLN A 4 9.71 -7.82 -4.98
N GLY A 5 9.73 -6.72 -4.27
CA GLY A 5 8.98 -5.52 -4.63
C GLY A 5 9.50 -4.87 -5.91
N ASP A 6 10.81 -4.74 -6.08
CA ASP A 6 11.40 -4.24 -7.33
C ASP A 6 10.96 -5.11 -8.53
N PHE A 7 10.89 -6.41 -8.32
CA PHE A 7 10.43 -7.32 -9.37
C PHE A 7 8.95 -7.14 -9.69
N VAL A 8 8.09 -6.94 -8.69
CA VAL A 8 6.67 -6.60 -8.88
C VAL A 8 6.55 -5.27 -9.62
N MET A 9 7.27 -4.23 -9.19
CA MET A 9 7.28 -2.91 -9.82
C MET A 9 7.72 -2.99 -11.29
N SER A 10 8.74 -3.80 -11.58
CA SER A 10 9.22 -4.03 -12.95
C SER A 10 8.17 -4.75 -13.81
N LYS A 11 7.46 -5.73 -13.26
CA LYS A 11 6.36 -6.42 -13.96
C LYS A 11 5.20 -5.48 -14.25
N MET A 12 4.82 -4.63 -13.28
CA MET A 12 3.81 -3.59 -13.50
C MET A 12 4.26 -2.62 -14.60
N ALA A 13 5.52 -2.17 -14.57
CA ALA A 13 6.04 -1.22 -15.56
C ALA A 13 6.00 -1.76 -16.99
N ALA A 14 6.20 -3.06 -17.16
CA ALA A 14 6.22 -3.74 -18.45
C ALA A 14 4.81 -4.07 -19.00
N ASP A 15 3.77 -3.88 -18.21
CA ASP A 15 2.41 -4.13 -18.64
C ASP A 15 1.79 -2.89 -19.29
N GLU A 16 1.53 -2.98 -20.59
CA GLU A 16 0.90 -1.91 -21.37
C GLU A 16 -0.63 -2.10 -21.45
N GLN A 17 -1.09 -3.34 -21.40
CA GLN A 17 -2.48 -3.70 -21.64
C GLN A 17 -3.41 -3.33 -20.48
N HIS A 18 -2.97 -3.53 -19.24
CA HIS A 18 -3.78 -3.32 -18.04
C HIS A 18 -3.40 -2.01 -17.31
N GLY A 19 -2.60 -1.16 -17.94
CA GLY A 19 -2.19 0.11 -17.35
C GLY A 19 -1.19 -0.02 -16.19
N GLY A 20 -0.44 -1.10 -16.17
CA GLY A 20 0.48 -1.42 -15.08
C GLY A 20 1.54 -0.36 -14.84
N ASN A 21 2.01 0.34 -15.88
CA ASN A 21 2.95 1.46 -15.70
C ASN A 21 2.33 2.63 -14.92
N THR A 22 1.04 2.92 -15.14
CA THR A 22 0.33 3.95 -14.36
C THR A 22 0.21 3.51 -12.89
N LEU A 23 -0.17 2.26 -12.65
CA LEU A 23 -0.23 1.70 -11.30
C LEU A 23 1.12 1.77 -10.58
N ARG A 24 2.20 1.40 -11.27
CA ARG A 24 3.56 1.53 -10.76
C ARG A 24 3.90 2.98 -10.38
N LYS A 25 3.58 3.95 -11.25
CA LYS A 25 3.81 5.37 -10.97
C LYS A 25 3.03 5.87 -9.75
N ILE A 26 1.80 5.41 -9.55
CA ILE A 26 1.00 5.76 -8.36
C ILE A 26 1.72 5.29 -7.09
N VAL A 27 2.18 4.04 -7.07
CA VAL A 27 2.91 3.46 -5.92
C VAL A 27 4.21 4.20 -5.65
N ASP A 28 5.01 4.41 -6.69
CA ASP A 28 6.31 5.07 -6.62
C ASP A 28 6.18 6.52 -6.13
N TYR A 29 5.29 7.30 -6.72
CA TYR A 29 5.08 8.69 -6.33
C TYR A 29 4.47 8.84 -4.94
N PHE A 30 3.55 7.96 -4.55
CA PHE A 30 3.02 7.95 -3.19
C PHE A 30 4.14 7.73 -2.17
N SER A 31 4.94 6.70 -2.35
CA SER A 31 6.05 6.35 -1.45
C SER A 31 7.10 7.48 -1.40
N HIS A 32 7.41 8.09 -2.54
CA HIS A 32 8.36 9.19 -2.60
C HIS A 32 7.82 10.45 -1.90
N LEU A 33 6.55 10.79 -2.13
CA LEU A 33 5.90 11.95 -1.51
C LEU A 33 5.72 11.80 0.00
N ALA A 34 5.51 10.59 0.50
CA ALA A 34 5.46 10.33 1.94
C ALA A 34 6.73 10.76 2.65
N VAL A 35 7.88 10.66 1.99
CA VAL A 35 9.19 11.06 2.53
C VAL A 35 9.57 12.50 2.14
N VAL A 36 9.26 12.90 0.91
CA VAL A 36 9.68 14.19 0.33
C VAL A 36 8.45 14.91 -0.26
N PRO A 37 7.64 15.58 0.56
CA PRO A 37 6.41 16.25 0.11
C PRO A 37 6.62 17.25 -1.02
N THR A 38 7.76 17.95 -1.04
CA THR A 38 8.11 18.94 -2.08
C THR A 38 8.26 18.33 -3.48
N TYR A 39 8.40 17.01 -3.57
CA TYR A 39 8.49 16.29 -4.84
C TYR A 39 7.20 16.38 -5.68
N TYR A 40 6.09 16.79 -5.08
CA TYR A 40 4.82 16.98 -5.78
C TYR A 40 4.94 17.96 -6.96
N GLU A 41 5.57 19.10 -6.75
CA GLU A 41 5.77 20.09 -7.82
C GLU A 41 6.74 19.58 -8.89
N TYR A 42 7.72 18.76 -8.51
CA TYR A 42 8.60 18.11 -9.47
C TYR A 42 7.82 17.17 -10.40
N ILE A 43 6.98 16.28 -9.86
CA ILE A 43 6.14 15.37 -10.67
C ILE A 43 5.27 16.17 -11.62
N LYS A 44 4.57 17.18 -11.10
CA LYS A 44 3.66 18.04 -11.87
C LYS A 44 4.34 18.73 -13.07
N ASN A 45 5.60 19.08 -12.90
CA ASN A 45 6.34 19.81 -13.94
C ASN A 45 7.08 18.88 -14.92
N ASN A 46 7.49 17.69 -14.51
CA ASN A 46 8.37 16.82 -15.27
C ASN A 46 7.69 15.56 -15.84
N ASP A 47 6.61 15.05 -15.22
CA ASP A 47 5.81 13.93 -15.75
C ASP A 47 4.42 14.45 -16.17
N LYS A 48 4.36 15.11 -17.34
CA LYS A 48 3.11 15.69 -17.84
C LYS A 48 2.03 14.67 -18.12
N ASP A 49 2.40 13.47 -18.53
CA ASP A 49 1.47 12.37 -18.80
C ASP A 49 0.77 11.94 -17.50
N PHE A 50 1.54 11.72 -16.44
CA PHE A 50 0.97 11.38 -15.14
C PHE A 50 0.21 12.57 -14.52
N ALA A 51 0.72 13.79 -14.68
CA ALA A 51 0.08 14.99 -14.17
C ALA A 51 -1.30 15.28 -14.82
N SER A 52 -1.54 14.79 -16.04
CA SER A 52 -2.84 14.88 -16.70
C SER A 52 -3.86 13.85 -16.19
N THR A 53 -3.43 12.86 -15.41
CA THR A 53 -4.29 11.86 -14.84
C THR A 53 -4.94 12.35 -13.52
N PRO A 54 -6.07 11.76 -13.09
CA PRO A 54 -6.66 12.10 -11.80
C PRO A 54 -5.84 11.65 -10.60
N TYR A 55 -4.79 10.86 -10.82
CA TYR A 55 -4.00 10.26 -9.76
C TYR A 55 -3.07 11.25 -9.06
N LEU A 56 -2.48 12.19 -9.80
CA LEU A 56 -1.66 13.24 -9.17
C LEU A 56 -2.49 14.06 -8.18
N GLN A 57 -3.74 14.41 -8.53
CA GLN A 57 -4.64 15.12 -7.63
C GLN A 57 -4.96 14.29 -6.37
N LYS A 58 -5.11 12.96 -6.50
CA LYS A 58 -5.33 12.06 -5.35
C LYS A 58 -4.14 12.01 -4.39
N LEU A 59 -2.95 12.37 -4.84
CA LEU A 59 -1.72 12.44 -4.05
C LEU A 59 -1.44 13.84 -3.48
N SER A 60 -2.23 14.86 -3.84
CA SER A 60 -1.94 16.27 -3.49
C SER A 60 -1.88 16.52 -1.99
N TRP A 61 -2.61 15.75 -1.18
CA TRP A 61 -2.61 15.90 0.27
C TRP A 61 -1.25 15.59 0.91
N LEU A 62 -0.39 14.79 0.26
CA LEU A 62 0.96 14.49 0.71
C LEU A 62 1.90 15.70 0.59
N ALA A 63 1.59 16.69 -0.25
CA ALA A 63 2.38 17.90 -0.37
C ALA A 63 2.40 18.72 0.94
N ASP A 64 1.34 18.60 1.74
CA ASP A 64 1.19 19.27 3.04
C ASP A 64 1.29 18.29 4.22
N ASP A 65 1.54 17.01 3.96
CA ASP A 65 1.61 16.00 5.01
C ASP A 65 2.89 16.14 5.83
N LYS A 66 2.71 15.98 7.14
CA LYS A 66 3.80 15.98 8.13
C LYS A 66 3.79 14.69 8.95
N GLU A 67 3.32 13.61 8.34
CA GLU A 67 3.38 12.31 8.99
C GLU A 67 4.84 11.90 9.20
N THR A 68 5.15 11.34 10.35
CA THR A 68 6.52 10.99 10.74
C THR A 68 6.60 9.63 11.44
N VAL A 69 5.50 8.91 11.49
CA VAL A 69 5.43 7.59 12.15
C VAL A 69 5.55 6.47 11.14
N TYR A 70 4.93 6.64 9.98
CA TYR A 70 4.88 5.62 8.94
C TYR A 70 5.08 6.26 7.56
N ASP A 71 6.25 6.00 6.99
CA ASP A 71 6.64 6.42 5.64
C ASP A 71 6.70 5.15 4.76
N PRO A 72 5.55 4.69 4.19
CA PRO A 72 5.50 3.43 3.47
C PRO A 72 6.31 3.48 2.17
N GLY A 73 7.24 2.55 2.03
CA GLY A 73 7.94 2.31 0.79
C GLY A 73 7.06 1.60 -0.25
N CYS A 74 7.57 1.46 -1.48
CA CYS A 74 6.84 0.77 -2.55
C CYS A 74 6.41 -0.65 -2.16
N ASP A 75 7.30 -1.40 -1.49
CA ASP A 75 7.01 -2.76 -1.02
C ASP A 75 5.86 -2.79 -0.01
N ASP A 76 5.81 -1.78 0.88
CA ASP A 76 4.78 -1.67 1.92
C ASP A 76 3.42 -1.38 1.27
N VAL A 77 3.36 -0.40 0.36
CA VAL A 77 2.12 -0.05 -0.39
C VAL A 77 1.59 -1.25 -1.15
N ILE A 78 2.46 -1.93 -1.92
CA ILE A 78 2.10 -3.12 -2.69
C ILE A 78 1.62 -4.24 -1.76
N ARG A 79 2.31 -4.46 -0.64
CA ARG A 79 1.97 -5.51 0.33
C ARG A 79 0.61 -5.25 0.97
N VAL A 80 0.34 -4.03 1.42
CA VAL A 80 -0.96 -3.67 2.01
C VAL A 80 -2.08 -3.85 0.99
N ALA A 81 -1.92 -3.35 -0.24
CA ALA A 81 -2.89 -3.52 -1.31
C ALA A 81 -3.16 -5.00 -1.62
N PHE A 82 -2.09 -5.80 -1.72
CA PHE A 82 -2.15 -7.23 -2.00
C PHE A 82 -2.84 -8.02 -0.88
N MET A 83 -2.49 -7.75 0.37
CA MET A 83 -3.14 -8.37 1.54
C MET A 83 -4.61 -7.97 1.61
N HIS A 84 -4.91 -6.70 1.35
CA HIS A 84 -6.27 -6.17 1.42
C HIS A 84 -7.19 -6.84 0.39
N LYS A 85 -6.77 -6.90 -0.88
CA LYS A 85 -7.64 -7.37 -1.98
C LYS A 85 -7.52 -8.85 -2.30
N LEU A 86 -6.33 -9.40 -2.20
CA LEU A 86 -6.06 -10.80 -2.58
C LEU A 86 -5.80 -11.73 -1.38
N LYS A 87 -5.85 -11.19 -0.15
CA LYS A 87 -5.71 -11.95 1.11
C LYS A 87 -4.40 -12.75 1.18
N ARG A 88 -3.34 -12.23 0.56
CA ARG A 88 -2.00 -12.85 0.52
C ARG A 88 -0.93 -11.81 0.84
N ALA A 89 0.10 -12.18 1.61
CA ALA A 89 1.16 -11.26 2.05
C ALA A 89 2.49 -11.45 1.29
N LYS A 90 2.71 -12.64 0.70
CA LYS A 90 3.98 -12.97 0.09
C LYS A 90 4.06 -12.41 -1.33
N LEU A 91 4.90 -11.38 -1.55
CA LEU A 91 5.02 -10.69 -2.85
C LEU A 91 5.41 -11.62 -4.01
N ALA A 92 6.13 -12.72 -3.75
CA ALA A 92 6.37 -13.74 -4.76
C ALA A 92 5.07 -14.35 -5.34
N ASN A 93 4.00 -14.41 -4.56
CA ASN A 93 2.70 -14.86 -5.06
C ASN A 93 2.07 -13.80 -5.99
N LEU A 94 2.25 -12.50 -5.68
CA LEU A 94 1.76 -11.44 -6.55
C LEU A 94 2.44 -11.50 -7.93
N VAL A 95 3.76 -11.74 -7.97
CA VAL A 95 4.48 -11.96 -9.24
C VAL A 95 3.83 -13.08 -10.05
N GLN A 96 3.52 -14.21 -9.41
CA GLN A 96 2.89 -15.33 -10.11
C GLN A 96 1.49 -14.98 -10.65
N LEU A 97 0.69 -14.23 -9.90
CA LEU A 97 -0.62 -13.75 -10.35
C LEU A 97 -0.51 -12.74 -11.52
N LEU A 98 0.47 -11.83 -11.45
CA LEU A 98 0.71 -10.84 -12.51
C LEU A 98 1.20 -11.46 -13.83
N ILE A 99 1.67 -12.71 -13.81
CA ILE A 99 1.96 -13.47 -15.02
C ILE A 99 0.86 -14.48 -15.36
N GLY A 100 -0.27 -14.45 -14.67
CA GLY A 100 -1.45 -15.25 -14.96
C GLY A 100 -1.45 -16.66 -14.38
N ARG A 101 -0.57 -16.98 -13.42
CA ARG A 101 -0.49 -18.33 -12.86
C ARG A 101 -1.63 -18.62 -11.91
N ASP A 102 -2.42 -19.62 -12.26
CA ASP A 102 -3.41 -20.25 -11.39
C ASP A 102 -2.70 -21.12 -10.32
N PHE A 103 -3.02 -20.89 -9.02
CA PHE A 103 -2.39 -21.66 -7.94
C PHE A 103 -2.96 -23.06 -7.76
N GLU A 104 -4.17 -23.31 -8.25
CA GLU A 104 -4.83 -24.63 -8.14
C GLU A 104 -4.45 -25.51 -9.33
N THR A 105 -4.66 -25.02 -10.55
CA THR A 105 -4.40 -25.79 -11.78
C THR A 105 -2.95 -25.70 -12.24
N ARG A 106 -2.20 -24.66 -11.79
CA ARG A 106 -0.84 -24.31 -12.22
C ARG A 106 -0.73 -23.88 -13.68
N GLU A 107 -1.85 -23.70 -14.35
CA GLU A 107 -1.93 -23.19 -15.72
C GLU A 107 -1.80 -21.68 -15.75
N PHE A 108 -1.53 -21.12 -16.94
CA PHE A 108 -1.49 -19.67 -17.16
C PHE A 108 -2.77 -19.23 -17.86
N LYS A 109 -3.43 -18.20 -17.29
CA LYS A 109 -4.71 -17.67 -17.78
C LYS A 109 -4.66 -16.14 -17.77
N GLU A 110 -5.02 -15.53 -18.91
CA GLU A 110 -5.09 -14.07 -19.05
C GLU A 110 -6.08 -13.41 -18.08
N GLU A 111 -7.19 -14.08 -17.83
CA GLU A 111 -8.23 -13.63 -16.88
C GLU A 111 -7.68 -13.39 -15.47
N ILE A 112 -6.66 -14.15 -15.06
CA ILE A 112 -6.00 -13.99 -13.75
C ILE A 112 -5.14 -12.71 -13.74
N VAL A 113 -4.51 -12.40 -14.87
CA VAL A 113 -3.73 -11.15 -15.01
C VAL A 113 -4.64 -9.95 -14.86
N GLU A 114 -5.72 -9.91 -15.65
CA GLU A 114 -6.69 -8.81 -15.64
C GLU A 114 -7.32 -8.63 -14.24
N ASP A 115 -7.82 -9.70 -13.63
CA ASP A 115 -8.39 -9.67 -12.28
C ASP A 115 -7.38 -9.17 -11.24
N THR A 116 -6.11 -9.62 -11.36
CA THR A 116 -5.04 -9.21 -10.46
C THR A 116 -4.75 -7.72 -10.58
N PHE A 117 -4.61 -7.19 -11.81
CA PHE A 117 -4.39 -5.76 -12.02
C PHE A 117 -5.56 -4.93 -11.50
N ASN A 118 -6.81 -5.31 -11.78
CA ASN A 118 -8.00 -4.62 -11.30
C ASN A 118 -8.03 -4.57 -9.76
N LYS A 119 -7.79 -5.69 -9.09
CA LYS A 119 -7.72 -5.78 -7.62
C LYS A 119 -6.56 -4.97 -7.05
N MET A 120 -5.41 -4.98 -7.69
CA MET A 120 -4.26 -4.19 -7.25
C MET A 120 -4.50 -2.69 -7.41
N TYR A 121 -5.13 -2.25 -8.51
CA TYR A 121 -5.56 -0.86 -8.67
C TYR A 121 -6.48 -0.42 -7.53
N GLU A 122 -7.55 -1.18 -7.29
CA GLU A 122 -8.49 -0.89 -6.22
C GLU A 122 -7.78 -0.87 -4.85
N GLY A 123 -6.91 -1.85 -4.60
CA GLY A 123 -6.14 -1.93 -3.36
C GLY A 123 -5.22 -0.74 -3.16
N VAL A 124 -4.45 -0.36 -4.17
CA VAL A 124 -3.53 0.79 -4.12
C VAL A 124 -4.33 2.09 -3.90
N LEU A 125 -5.45 2.29 -4.61
CA LEU A 125 -6.29 3.48 -4.42
C LEU A 125 -6.85 3.57 -3.00
N ASN A 126 -7.16 2.44 -2.36
CA ASN A 126 -7.57 2.42 -0.95
C ASN A 126 -6.41 2.78 -0.02
N VAL A 127 -5.21 2.28 -0.29
CA VAL A 127 -4.01 2.56 0.52
C VAL A 127 -3.63 4.04 0.47
N ILE A 128 -3.62 4.64 -0.72
CA ILE A 128 -3.22 6.04 -0.92
C ILE A 128 -4.32 7.05 -0.55
N SER A 129 -5.50 6.60 -0.19
CA SER A 129 -6.61 7.46 0.21
C SER A 129 -6.25 8.26 1.46
N GLN A 130 -6.28 9.60 1.38
CA GLN A 130 -6.05 10.49 2.52
C GLN A 130 -6.92 10.09 3.72
N HIS A 131 -8.20 9.85 3.50
CA HIS A 131 -9.13 9.47 4.57
C HIS A 131 -8.67 8.19 5.27
N ASN A 132 -8.37 7.14 4.51
CA ASN A 132 -7.98 5.84 5.07
C ASN A 132 -6.64 5.94 5.82
N PHE A 133 -5.66 6.57 5.20
CA PHE A 133 -4.33 6.74 5.77
C PHE A 133 -4.40 7.56 7.06
N THR A 134 -5.07 8.71 7.05
CA THR A 134 -5.21 9.57 8.23
C THR A 134 -5.96 8.86 9.37
N GLN A 135 -7.05 8.14 9.09
CA GLN A 135 -7.78 7.38 10.13
C GLN A 135 -6.93 6.27 10.74
N PHE A 136 -6.13 5.60 9.91
CA PHE A 136 -5.17 4.61 10.40
C PHE A 136 -4.11 5.25 11.29
N MET A 137 -3.50 6.36 10.86
CA MET A 137 -2.48 7.05 11.64
C MET A 137 -3.02 7.61 12.97
N ILE A 138 -4.28 8.09 12.99
CA ILE A 138 -4.95 8.46 14.25
C ILE A 138 -5.06 7.26 15.19
N ALA A 139 -5.34 6.06 14.68
CA ALA A 139 -5.38 4.86 15.52
C ALA A 139 -4.01 4.54 16.12
N ILE A 140 -2.94 4.53 15.31
CA ILE A 140 -1.57 4.24 15.75
C ILE A 140 -1.06 5.27 16.75
N LYS A 141 -1.19 6.57 16.44
CA LYS A 141 -0.77 7.66 17.33
C LYS A 141 -1.53 7.66 18.66
N SER A 142 -2.82 7.36 18.63
CA SER A 142 -3.62 7.25 19.86
C SER A 142 -3.25 6.04 20.72
N ALA A 143 -2.52 5.06 20.19
CA ALA A 143 -1.93 3.95 20.95
C ALA A 143 -0.58 4.32 21.60
N GLY A 144 -0.10 5.56 21.39
CA GLY A 144 1.15 6.08 21.94
C GLY A 144 2.35 6.05 20.99
N PHE A 145 2.20 5.55 19.77
CA PHE A 145 3.28 5.52 18.77
C PHE A 145 3.29 6.83 17.98
N ILE A 146 4.06 7.80 18.43
CA ILE A 146 4.09 9.18 17.92
C ILE A 146 5.35 9.52 17.11
N SER A 147 6.25 8.54 16.95
CA SER A 147 7.50 8.73 16.18
C SER A 147 7.90 7.42 15.54
N ASN A 148 8.52 7.47 14.37
CA ASN A 148 9.08 6.31 13.67
C ASN A 148 10.14 5.55 14.52
N LYS A 149 10.82 6.24 15.44
CA LYS A 149 11.75 5.61 16.39
C LYS A 149 11.08 4.60 17.32
N MET A 150 9.77 4.67 17.48
CA MET A 150 8.98 3.73 18.28
C MET A 150 8.46 2.55 17.45
N VAL A 151 8.62 2.61 16.14
CA VAL A 151 8.22 1.55 15.20
C VAL A 151 9.34 0.54 15.10
N THR A 152 9.08 -0.68 15.55
CA THR A 152 10.07 -1.78 15.51
C THR A 152 10.09 -2.53 14.18
N SER A 153 9.00 -2.43 13.40
CA SER A 153 8.87 -3.10 12.11
C SER A 153 7.77 -2.45 11.27
N ASN A 154 8.12 -2.04 10.04
CA ASN A 154 7.12 -1.57 9.07
C ASN A 154 6.10 -2.67 8.73
N MET A 155 6.53 -3.92 8.71
CA MET A 155 5.61 -5.03 8.45
C MET A 155 4.46 -5.11 9.47
N ALA A 156 4.69 -4.74 10.73
CA ALA A 156 3.63 -4.65 11.73
C ALA A 156 2.62 -3.54 11.39
N LEU A 157 3.10 -2.40 10.86
CA LEU A 157 2.23 -1.31 10.37
C LEU A 157 1.46 -1.74 9.12
N ASP A 158 2.09 -2.42 8.16
CA ASP A 158 1.44 -2.94 6.95
C ASP A 158 0.25 -3.86 7.29
N PHE A 159 0.47 -4.81 8.21
CA PHE A 159 -0.61 -5.69 8.67
C PHE A 159 -1.70 -4.93 9.43
N ALA A 160 -1.33 -3.99 10.31
CA ALA A 160 -2.29 -3.17 11.03
C ALA A 160 -3.14 -2.32 10.08
N TYR A 161 -2.51 -1.74 9.03
CA TYR A 161 -3.22 -0.97 8.02
C TYR A 161 -4.15 -1.85 7.19
N THR A 162 -3.71 -3.04 6.81
CA THR A 162 -4.57 -4.03 6.15
C THR A 162 -5.79 -4.37 6.99
N ILE A 163 -5.62 -4.61 8.30
CA ILE A 163 -6.74 -4.86 9.22
C ILE A 163 -7.70 -3.66 9.25
N HIS A 164 -7.16 -2.44 9.30
CA HIS A 164 -7.98 -1.22 9.26
C HIS A 164 -8.87 -1.17 8.01
N LEU A 165 -8.29 -1.41 6.84
CA LEU A 165 -9.02 -1.41 5.56
C LEU A 165 -10.07 -2.52 5.49
N LEU A 166 -9.76 -3.73 5.96
CA LEU A 166 -10.70 -4.85 6.01
C LEU A 166 -11.90 -4.58 6.94
N LEU A 167 -11.65 -4.01 8.10
CA LEU A 167 -12.71 -3.63 9.05
C LEU A 167 -13.58 -2.52 8.48
N GLN A 168 -13.01 -1.63 7.67
CA GLN A 168 -13.76 -0.58 6.98
C GLN A 168 -14.68 -1.17 5.90
N GLU A 169 -14.19 -2.09 5.07
CA GLU A 169 -15.01 -2.80 4.09
C GLU A 169 -16.17 -3.57 4.74
N SER A 170 -15.93 -4.10 5.94
CA SER A 170 -16.94 -4.82 6.73
C SER A 170 -17.89 -3.89 7.50
N ASN A 171 -17.87 -2.58 7.23
CA ASN A 171 -18.71 -1.55 7.88
C ASN A 171 -18.59 -1.52 9.42
N VAL A 172 -17.45 -1.95 9.99
CA VAL A 172 -17.21 -1.84 11.42
C VAL A 172 -17.16 -0.37 11.83
N PRO A 173 -17.86 0.06 12.88
CA PRO A 173 -17.86 1.45 13.34
C PRO A 173 -16.46 1.99 13.60
N VAL A 174 -16.22 3.27 13.29
CA VAL A 174 -14.88 3.90 13.36
C VAL A 174 -14.23 3.72 14.74
N ALA A 175 -15.00 3.92 15.83
CA ALA A 175 -14.48 3.79 17.19
C ALA A 175 -14.04 2.35 17.51
N GLU A 176 -14.81 1.36 17.06
CA GLU A 176 -14.48 -0.06 17.26
C GLU A 176 -13.31 -0.48 16.39
N ARG A 177 -13.29 -0.07 15.11
CA ARG A 177 -12.18 -0.30 14.20
C ARG A 177 -10.88 0.25 14.77
N LYS A 178 -10.89 1.50 15.27
CA LYS A 178 -9.75 2.12 15.95
C LYS A 178 -9.26 1.24 17.11
N ARG A 179 -10.15 0.81 18.00
CA ARG A 179 -9.82 -0.01 19.16
C ARG A 179 -9.20 -1.35 18.76
N ILE A 180 -9.73 -2.01 17.73
CA ILE A 180 -9.21 -3.30 17.25
C ILE A 180 -7.80 -3.12 16.69
N VAL A 181 -7.59 -2.12 15.82
CA VAL A 181 -6.28 -1.82 15.23
C VAL A 181 -5.24 -1.50 16.30
N GLN A 182 -5.58 -0.65 17.28
CA GLN A 182 -4.71 -0.31 18.40
C GLN A 182 -4.29 -1.54 19.19
N LYS A 183 -5.27 -2.34 19.63
CA LYS A 183 -5.01 -3.55 20.41
C LYS A 183 -4.12 -4.52 19.64
N TRP A 184 -4.41 -4.74 18.35
CA TRP A 184 -3.65 -5.64 17.52
C TRP A 184 -2.20 -5.16 17.35
N TYR A 185 -2.00 -3.87 17.06
CA TYR A 185 -0.68 -3.29 16.84
C TYR A 185 0.17 -3.34 18.13
N VAL A 186 -0.39 -2.90 19.27
CA VAL A 186 0.28 -2.96 20.58
C VAL A 186 0.72 -4.40 20.89
N LEU A 187 -0.17 -5.37 20.72
CA LEU A 187 0.16 -6.77 20.98
C LEU A 187 1.24 -7.29 20.03
N SER A 188 1.22 -6.90 18.76
CA SER A 188 2.25 -7.31 17.79
C SER A 188 3.64 -6.78 18.17
N VAL A 189 3.71 -5.54 18.69
CA VAL A 189 4.96 -4.94 19.16
C VAL A 189 5.44 -5.64 20.45
N LEU A 190 4.56 -5.81 21.43
CA LEU A 190 4.91 -6.42 22.72
C LEU A 190 5.36 -7.89 22.58
N THR A 191 4.80 -8.61 21.62
CA THR A 191 5.18 -10.02 21.38
C THR A 191 6.36 -10.18 20.42
N GLY A 192 6.88 -9.09 19.86
CA GLY A 192 7.95 -9.13 18.86
C GLY A 192 7.57 -9.90 17.60
N ARG A 193 6.29 -9.95 17.23
CA ARG A 193 5.78 -10.83 16.16
C ARG A 193 6.45 -10.62 14.80
N TYR A 194 6.91 -9.43 14.54
CA TYR A 194 7.56 -9.03 13.27
C TYR A 194 8.97 -8.45 13.47
N SER A 195 9.53 -8.56 14.68
CA SER A 195 10.92 -8.25 14.94
C SER A 195 11.75 -9.51 14.65
N SER A 196 12.48 -9.51 13.57
CA SER A 196 13.48 -10.54 13.23
C SER A 196 14.87 -9.96 13.33
#